data_e09a84a5f43c301b63dce8ea5e4c6a2a
#
_entry.id   e09a84a5f43c301b63dce8ea5e4c6a2a
#
_cell.length_a   1.000
_cell.length_b   1.000
_cell.length_c   1.000
_cell.angle_alpha   90.00
_cell.angle_beta   90.00
_cell.angle_gamma   90.00
#
_symmetry.space_group_name_H-M   'P 1'
#
loop_
_entity.id
_entity.type
_entity.pdbx_description
1 polymer ?
#
loop_
_entity_poly.entity_id
_entity_poly.type
_entity_poly.pdbx_seq_one_letter_code
_entity_poly.pdbx_strand_id
1 'polypeptide(L)'
;MRAHLNMWVSARGAWLDAGQWADLQTDDPMPAGGVLAVDSSVDEARYVGVRSVVADNKAHVTVEFVANSEDQMWAEIERVMADTTVQLALTPTLEIHCPPNLTRRTTIVGYGELLKFSSLVRSMLVEGKVTQRGQRTLTEHVCRAVLTKTAQGTVLSSQKSPGPIELARCMVWAIALCSRPAIRTKPILAIAP
;
A
#
# COMPACT_ATOMS: atom_id res chain seq x y z
N MET A 1 -7.98 39.79 3.37
CA MET A 1 -7.23 38.54 3.26
C MET A 1 -8.14 37.37 3.63
N ARG A 2 -8.61 36.57 2.66
CA ARG A 2 -9.38 35.36 2.91
C ARG A 2 -8.39 34.21 2.97
N ALA A 3 -8.14 33.66 4.14
CA ALA A 3 -7.41 32.42 4.31
C ALA A 3 -8.26 31.30 3.71
N HIS A 4 -7.84 30.73 2.58
CA HIS A 4 -8.38 29.48 2.09
C HIS A 4 -7.88 28.37 3.03
N LEU A 5 -8.69 28.06 4.03
CA LEU A 5 -8.58 26.80 4.74
C LEU A 5 -8.84 25.69 3.71
N ASN A 6 -7.79 25.03 3.26
CA ASN A 6 -7.87 23.77 2.53
C ASN A 6 -8.43 22.70 3.48
N MET A 7 -9.71 22.77 3.79
CA MET A 7 -10.41 21.68 4.44
C MET A 7 -10.61 20.59 3.40
N TRP A 8 -9.96 19.46 3.61
CA TRP A 8 -10.21 18.25 2.87
C TRP A 8 -11.63 17.79 3.19
N VAL A 9 -12.56 18.00 2.27
CA VAL A 9 -13.92 17.49 2.40
C VAL A 9 -13.92 16.06 1.90
N SER A 10 -14.16 15.11 2.79
CA SER A 10 -14.33 13.70 2.44
C SER A 10 -15.48 13.54 1.45
N ALA A 11 -15.25 12.83 0.35
CA ALA A 11 -16.28 12.53 -0.64
C ALA A 11 -17.42 11.69 0.02
N ARG A 12 -18.66 11.82 -0.46
CA ARG A 12 -19.75 10.91 -0.05
C ARG A 12 -19.33 9.46 -0.28
N GLY A 13 -19.24 8.67 0.79
CA GLY A 13 -18.75 7.29 0.73
C GLY A 13 -17.22 7.18 0.79
N ALA A 14 -16.53 8.20 1.30
CA ALA A 14 -15.08 8.16 1.53
C ALA A 14 -14.68 6.91 2.31
N TRP A 15 -13.54 6.34 1.94
CA TRP A 15 -12.99 5.17 2.60
C TRP A 15 -12.63 5.45 4.06
N LEU A 16 -12.03 6.63 4.32
CA LEU A 16 -11.65 7.09 5.63
C LEU A 16 -11.95 8.59 5.76
N ASP A 17 -12.33 9.03 6.95
CA ASP A 17 -12.46 10.44 7.26
C ASP A 17 -11.08 11.11 7.36
N ALA A 18 -10.97 12.35 6.90
CA ALA A 18 -9.71 13.08 6.87
C ALA A 18 -9.14 13.34 8.28
N GLY A 19 -10.01 13.52 9.28
CA GLY A 19 -9.60 13.67 10.68
C GLY A 19 -9.03 12.35 11.21
N GLN A 20 -9.73 11.24 10.99
CA GLN A 20 -9.25 9.91 11.38
C GLN A 20 -7.89 9.59 10.73
N TRP A 21 -7.69 10.00 9.46
CA TRP A 21 -6.41 9.83 8.80
C TRP A 21 -5.30 10.69 9.42
N ALA A 22 -5.60 11.94 9.76
CA ALA A 22 -4.64 12.83 10.41
C ALA A 22 -4.19 12.34 11.79
N ASP A 23 -5.10 11.74 12.55
CA ASP A 23 -4.81 11.19 13.89
C ASP A 23 -3.82 9.99 13.86
N LEU A 24 -3.60 9.39 12.69
CA LEU A 24 -2.65 8.29 12.51
C LEU A 24 -1.22 8.76 12.22
N GLN A 25 -1.00 10.08 12.15
CA GLN A 25 0.32 10.62 11.83
C GLN A 25 1.33 10.38 12.96
N THR A 26 2.55 10.02 12.58
CA THR A 26 3.70 9.89 13.48
C THR A 26 4.95 10.45 12.83
N ASP A 27 5.85 10.96 13.65
CA ASP A 27 7.21 11.37 13.26
C ASP A 27 8.24 10.27 13.47
N ASP A 28 7.82 9.11 13.98
CA ASP A 28 8.71 7.97 14.21
C ASP A 28 9.39 7.53 12.90
N PRO A 29 10.67 7.13 12.97
CA PRO A 29 11.37 6.64 11.78
C PRO A 29 10.71 5.36 11.26
N MET A 30 10.69 5.22 9.92
CA MET A 30 10.18 4.00 9.29
C MET A 30 11.08 2.81 9.61
N PRO A 31 10.55 1.72 10.20
CA PRO A 31 11.34 0.52 10.46
C PRO A 31 11.87 -0.11 9.18
N ALA A 32 12.93 -0.92 9.29
CA ALA A 32 13.49 -1.69 8.17
C ALA A 32 12.56 -2.86 7.76
N GLY A 33 12.72 -3.35 6.54
CA GLY A 33 11.98 -4.52 6.03
C GLY A 33 10.55 -4.20 5.57
N GLY A 34 9.69 -5.23 5.63
CA GLY A 34 8.27 -5.15 5.32
C GLY A 34 7.93 -5.46 3.86
N VAL A 35 6.87 -4.84 3.36
CA VAL A 35 6.35 -5.05 2.00
C VAL A 35 6.29 -3.73 1.26
N LEU A 36 6.93 -3.65 0.11
CA LEU A 36 6.80 -2.58 -0.87
C LEU A 36 5.75 -2.99 -1.90
N ALA A 37 4.62 -2.30 -1.96
CA ALA A 37 3.61 -2.49 -3.01
C ALA A 37 3.75 -1.39 -4.06
N VAL A 38 3.70 -1.79 -5.34
CA VAL A 38 3.90 -0.91 -6.49
C VAL A 38 2.75 -1.05 -7.47
N ASP A 39 2.30 0.08 -7.98
CA ASP A 39 1.20 0.19 -8.93
C ASP A 39 1.46 1.32 -9.94
N SER A 40 0.76 1.31 -11.06
CA SER A 40 0.81 2.36 -12.05
C SER A 40 -0.51 3.10 -12.19
N SER A 41 -0.47 4.34 -12.70
CA SER A 41 -1.66 5.01 -13.21
C SER A 41 -2.19 4.27 -14.45
N VAL A 42 -3.46 4.49 -14.77
CA VAL A 42 -4.14 3.81 -15.89
C VAL A 42 -3.47 4.08 -17.24
N ASP A 43 -2.88 5.26 -17.39
CA ASP A 43 -2.15 5.71 -18.57
C ASP A 43 -0.65 5.36 -18.54
N GLU A 44 -0.21 4.64 -17.50
CA GLU A 44 1.21 4.26 -17.26
C GLU A 44 2.19 5.45 -17.26
N ALA A 45 1.66 6.68 -17.11
CA ALA A 45 2.49 7.88 -17.04
C ALA A 45 3.09 8.12 -15.64
N ARG A 46 2.62 7.37 -14.63
CA ARG A 46 3.09 7.49 -13.25
C ARG A 46 3.08 6.15 -12.55
N TYR A 47 4.13 5.90 -11.80
CA TYR A 47 4.34 4.71 -10.99
C TYR A 47 4.51 5.11 -9.53
N VAL A 48 3.94 4.35 -8.62
CA VAL A 48 3.95 4.68 -7.19
C VAL A 48 4.33 3.48 -6.35
N GLY A 49 5.09 3.71 -5.29
CA GLY A 49 5.48 2.69 -4.33
C GLY A 49 5.16 3.09 -2.90
N VAL A 50 4.46 2.21 -2.19
CA VAL A 50 4.14 2.35 -0.76
C VAL A 50 4.72 1.17 -0.02
N ARG A 51 5.50 1.44 1.03
CA ARG A 51 6.02 0.40 1.91
C ARG A 51 5.27 0.38 3.24
N SER A 52 5.02 -0.82 3.74
CA SER A 52 4.48 -1.03 5.08
C SER A 52 5.31 -2.05 5.85
N VAL A 53 5.50 -1.80 7.15
CA VAL A 53 6.20 -2.68 8.09
C VAL A 53 5.38 -2.81 9.35
N VAL A 54 5.28 -4.03 9.89
CA VAL A 54 4.68 -4.24 11.21
C VAL A 54 5.77 -4.18 12.27
N ALA A 55 5.66 -3.20 13.16
CA ALA A 55 6.48 -3.07 14.36
C ALA A 55 5.60 -2.59 15.52
N ASP A 56 5.89 -3.01 16.73
CA ASP A 56 5.16 -2.63 17.95
C ASP A 56 3.64 -2.82 17.82
N ASN A 57 3.22 -3.91 17.16
CA ASN A 57 1.82 -4.27 16.88
C ASN A 57 1.04 -3.24 16.03
N LYS A 58 1.74 -2.38 15.29
CA LYS A 58 1.19 -1.42 14.33
C LYS A 58 1.82 -1.60 12.96
N ALA A 59 1.06 -1.31 11.92
CA ALA A 59 1.56 -1.22 10.56
C ALA A 59 2.00 0.23 10.29
N HIS A 60 3.30 0.44 10.10
CA HIS A 60 3.88 1.72 9.71
C HIS A 60 3.86 1.84 8.20
N VAL A 61 3.42 2.97 7.66
CA VAL A 61 3.24 3.18 6.22
C VAL A 61 3.99 4.42 5.74
N THR A 62 4.67 4.29 4.61
CA THR A 62 5.33 5.41 3.93
C THR A 62 5.24 5.27 2.40
N VAL A 63 5.13 6.41 1.70
CA VAL A 63 5.39 6.46 0.26
C VAL A 63 6.90 6.45 0.06
N GLU A 64 7.40 5.46 -0.63
CA GLU A 64 8.82 5.35 -0.95
C GLU A 64 9.18 6.15 -2.19
N PHE A 65 8.30 6.15 -3.20
CA PHE A 65 8.51 6.91 -4.42
C PHE A 65 7.22 7.22 -5.18
N VAL A 66 7.32 8.23 -6.03
CA VAL A 66 6.45 8.52 -7.16
C VAL A 66 7.37 8.75 -8.36
N ALA A 67 7.30 7.89 -9.36
CA ALA A 67 8.14 7.92 -10.55
C ALA A 67 7.31 8.26 -11.79
N ASN A 68 7.93 8.93 -12.77
CA ASN A 68 7.29 9.35 -14.01
C ASN A 68 7.72 8.52 -15.22
N SER A 69 8.51 7.48 -15.00
CA SER A 69 8.89 6.50 -16.01
C SER A 69 9.11 5.13 -15.37
N GLU A 70 9.03 4.09 -16.18
CA GLU A 70 9.26 2.72 -15.73
C GLU A 70 10.71 2.53 -15.26
N ASP A 71 11.69 3.11 -15.96
CA ASP A 71 13.11 3.04 -15.55
C ASP A 71 13.33 3.65 -14.17
N GLN A 72 12.73 4.82 -13.90
CA GLN A 72 12.79 5.43 -12.57
C GLN A 72 12.13 4.54 -11.52
N MET A 73 10.99 3.93 -11.84
CA MET A 73 10.30 3.00 -10.94
C MET A 73 11.21 1.83 -10.58
N TRP A 74 11.85 1.19 -11.58
CA TRP A 74 12.74 0.06 -11.30
C TRP A 74 13.97 0.47 -10.48
N ALA A 75 14.57 1.63 -10.76
CA ALA A 75 15.67 2.15 -9.95
C ALA A 75 15.26 2.39 -8.49
N GLU A 76 14.06 2.93 -8.24
CA GLU A 76 13.55 3.12 -6.89
C GLU A 76 13.20 1.79 -6.20
N ILE A 77 12.65 0.82 -6.93
CA ILE A 77 12.42 -0.53 -6.41
C ILE A 77 13.75 -1.15 -6.00
N GLU A 78 14.78 -1.10 -6.82
CA GLU A 78 16.11 -1.63 -6.50
C GLU A 78 16.69 -0.97 -5.25
N ARG A 79 16.58 0.35 -5.13
CA ARG A 79 17.01 1.11 -3.96
C ARG A 79 16.35 0.59 -2.66
N VAL A 80 15.03 0.40 -2.68
CA VAL A 80 14.29 -0.09 -1.51
C VAL A 80 14.58 -1.57 -1.24
N MET A 81 14.68 -2.37 -2.30
CA MET A 81 14.93 -3.81 -2.25
C MET A 81 16.39 -4.16 -1.93
N ALA A 82 17.31 -3.17 -1.83
CA ALA A 82 18.65 -3.34 -1.29
C ALA A 82 18.59 -3.87 0.16
N ASP A 83 17.55 -3.51 0.92
CA ASP A 83 17.17 -4.23 2.13
C ASP A 83 16.60 -5.61 1.74
N THR A 84 17.37 -6.67 2.04
CA THR A 84 17.02 -8.05 1.68
C THR A 84 15.79 -8.59 2.42
N THR A 85 15.34 -7.91 3.46
CA THR A 85 14.15 -8.28 4.26
C THR A 85 12.85 -7.69 3.68
N VAL A 86 12.94 -6.78 2.71
CA VAL A 86 11.77 -6.24 2.01
C VAL A 86 11.24 -7.26 1.02
N GLN A 87 9.92 -7.47 1.02
CA GLN A 87 9.18 -8.21 0.00
C GLN A 87 8.56 -7.22 -0.99
N LEU A 88 8.43 -7.62 -2.24
CA LEU A 88 7.83 -6.81 -3.30
C LEU A 88 6.43 -7.31 -3.63
N ALA A 89 5.47 -6.41 -3.81
CA ALA A 89 4.14 -6.69 -4.32
C ALA A 89 3.91 -5.88 -5.60
N LEU A 90 3.70 -6.54 -6.73
CA LEU A 90 3.48 -5.93 -8.04
C LEU A 90 2.09 -6.21 -8.58
N THR A 91 1.56 -5.28 -9.36
CA THR A 91 0.39 -5.56 -10.21
C THR A 91 0.80 -6.44 -11.41
N PRO A 92 -0.14 -7.20 -12.01
CA PRO A 92 0.17 -8.11 -13.13
C PRO A 92 0.81 -7.41 -14.34
N THR A 93 0.47 -6.16 -14.59
CA THR A 93 1.05 -5.37 -15.68
C THR A 93 2.55 -5.13 -15.50
N LEU A 94 3.01 -4.95 -14.26
CA LEU A 94 4.42 -4.72 -13.93
C LEU A 94 5.21 -6.02 -13.77
N GLU A 95 4.52 -7.15 -13.53
CA GLU A 95 5.16 -8.46 -13.39
C GLU A 95 5.95 -8.86 -14.62
N ILE A 96 5.45 -8.53 -15.81
CA ILE A 96 6.05 -8.91 -17.11
C ILE A 96 7.48 -8.39 -17.23
N HIS A 97 7.77 -7.23 -16.65
CA HIS A 97 9.08 -6.58 -16.72
C HIS A 97 9.88 -6.76 -15.42
N CYS A 98 9.42 -7.61 -14.49
CA CYS A 98 10.09 -7.84 -13.22
C CYS A 98 11.47 -8.47 -13.39
N PRO A 99 12.54 -7.84 -12.90
CA PRO A 99 13.88 -8.39 -12.96
C PRO A 99 13.97 -9.78 -12.30
N PRO A 100 14.67 -10.77 -12.90
CA PRO A 100 14.74 -12.14 -12.40
C PRO A 100 15.25 -12.28 -10.96
N ASN A 101 16.16 -11.39 -10.53
CA ASN A 101 16.70 -11.35 -9.19
C ASN A 101 15.68 -10.95 -8.11
N LEU A 102 14.58 -10.29 -8.47
CA LEU A 102 13.51 -9.87 -7.57
C LEU A 102 12.36 -10.90 -7.50
N THR A 103 12.20 -11.76 -8.49
CA THR A 103 11.06 -12.68 -8.63
C THR A 103 10.80 -13.53 -7.37
N ARG A 104 11.84 -14.01 -6.70
CA ARG A 104 11.70 -14.84 -5.48
C ARG A 104 11.11 -14.09 -4.29
N ARG A 105 11.21 -12.76 -4.28
CA ARG A 105 10.68 -11.87 -3.24
C ARG A 105 9.45 -11.10 -3.70
N THR A 106 8.89 -11.47 -4.85
CA THR A 106 7.75 -10.80 -5.46
C THR A 106 6.46 -11.59 -5.28
N THR A 107 5.40 -10.91 -4.93
CA THR A 107 4.02 -11.42 -4.87
C THR A 107 3.16 -10.59 -5.82
N ILE A 108 2.34 -11.25 -6.62
CA ILE A 108 1.42 -10.55 -7.52
C ILE A 108 0.14 -10.22 -6.77
N VAL A 109 -0.29 -8.96 -6.89
CA VAL A 109 -1.48 -8.41 -6.26
C VAL A 109 -2.37 -7.73 -7.30
N GLY A 110 -3.68 -7.79 -7.08
CA GLY A 110 -4.62 -7.21 -8.01
C GLY A 110 -5.97 -6.92 -7.37
N TYR A 111 -7.01 -6.88 -8.19
CA TYR A 111 -8.36 -6.60 -7.74
C TYR A 111 -8.87 -7.60 -6.70
N GLY A 112 -8.54 -8.88 -6.84
CA GLY A 112 -8.93 -9.93 -5.90
C GLY A 112 -8.40 -9.68 -4.48
N GLU A 113 -7.12 -9.31 -4.37
CA GLU A 113 -6.49 -8.95 -3.10
C GLU A 113 -7.08 -7.65 -2.55
N LEU A 114 -7.33 -6.66 -3.41
CA LEU A 114 -7.95 -5.40 -3.00
C LEU A 114 -9.35 -5.62 -2.43
N LEU A 115 -10.19 -6.45 -3.09
CA LEU A 115 -11.50 -6.85 -2.60
C LEU A 115 -11.43 -7.54 -1.24
N LYS A 116 -10.47 -8.46 -1.09
CA LYS A 116 -10.27 -9.24 0.14
C LYS A 116 -9.81 -8.38 1.31
N PHE A 117 -8.97 -7.37 1.07
CA PHE A 117 -8.26 -6.66 2.13
C PHE A 117 -8.77 -5.25 2.42
N SER A 118 -9.56 -4.62 1.55
CA SER A 118 -10.03 -3.24 1.76
C SER A 118 -10.78 -3.05 3.07
N SER A 119 -11.64 -4.00 3.46
CA SER A 119 -12.36 -3.92 4.72
C SER A 119 -11.47 -4.18 5.94
N LEU A 120 -10.56 -5.15 5.84
CA LEU A 120 -9.60 -5.46 6.90
C LEU A 120 -8.72 -4.26 7.21
N VAL A 121 -8.11 -3.68 6.18
CA VAL A 121 -7.24 -2.51 6.35
C VAL A 121 -8.01 -1.31 6.87
N ARG A 122 -9.27 -1.12 6.42
CA ARG A 122 -10.13 -0.09 6.99
C ARG A 122 -10.33 -0.26 8.50
N SER A 123 -10.61 -1.49 8.96
CA SER A 123 -10.73 -1.76 10.40
C SER A 123 -9.45 -1.42 11.15
N MET A 124 -8.27 -1.81 10.62
CA MET A 124 -6.98 -1.48 11.22
C MET A 124 -6.74 0.04 11.31
N LEU A 125 -7.13 0.81 10.28
CA LEU A 125 -7.05 2.26 10.30
C LEU A 125 -7.94 2.88 11.38
N VAL A 126 -9.20 2.45 11.46
CA VAL A 126 -10.17 2.94 12.47
C VAL A 126 -9.75 2.56 13.89
N GLU A 127 -9.12 1.40 14.07
CA GLU A 127 -8.62 0.92 15.36
C GLU A 127 -7.27 1.55 15.79
N GLY A 128 -6.70 2.46 14.99
CA GLY A 128 -5.40 3.08 15.27
C GLY A 128 -4.20 2.11 15.21
N LYS A 129 -4.37 0.98 14.50
CA LYS A 129 -3.33 -0.05 14.28
C LYS A 129 -2.42 0.26 13.08
N VAL A 130 -2.59 1.41 12.47
CA VAL A 130 -1.75 1.90 11.36
C VAL A 130 -1.21 3.26 11.74
N THR A 131 0.04 3.53 11.36
CA THR A 131 0.63 4.86 11.45
C THR A 131 1.14 5.30 10.08
N GLN A 132 1.18 6.62 9.83
CA GLN A 132 1.60 7.20 8.57
C GLN A 132 2.43 8.47 8.81
N ARG A 133 3.23 8.90 7.82
CA ARG A 133 4.23 9.95 7.98
C ARG A 133 3.78 11.35 7.54
N GLY A 134 2.50 11.61 7.41
CA GLY A 134 1.98 12.92 6.99
C GLY A 134 2.27 13.28 5.52
N GLN A 135 2.63 12.31 4.68
CA GLN A 135 2.96 12.57 3.28
C GLN A 135 1.71 13.02 2.52
N ARG A 136 1.76 14.24 1.99
CA ARG A 136 0.63 14.89 1.31
C ARG A 136 0.05 14.03 0.17
N THR A 137 0.92 13.42 -0.64
CA THR A 137 0.50 12.60 -1.78
C THR A 137 -0.33 11.39 -1.32
N LEU A 138 0.07 10.70 -0.25
CA LEU A 138 -0.69 9.59 0.31
C LEU A 138 -2.02 10.07 0.88
N THR A 139 -2.00 11.17 1.63
CA THR A 139 -3.21 11.80 2.20
C THR A 139 -4.24 12.11 1.12
N GLU A 140 -3.82 12.70 0.00
CA GLU A 140 -4.69 13.00 -1.13
C GLU A 140 -5.36 11.75 -1.71
N HIS A 141 -4.60 10.67 -1.91
CA HIS A 141 -5.12 9.43 -2.45
C HIS A 141 -6.06 8.71 -1.46
N VAL A 142 -5.75 8.73 -0.17
CA VAL A 142 -6.59 8.10 0.88
C VAL A 142 -7.90 8.86 1.05
N CYS A 143 -7.88 10.19 1.16
CA CYS A 143 -9.08 11.00 1.35
C CYS A 143 -10.00 11.02 0.12
N ARG A 144 -9.48 10.76 -1.08
CA ARG A 144 -10.27 10.61 -2.32
C ARG A 144 -10.84 9.23 -2.51
N ALA A 145 -10.25 8.21 -1.87
CA ALA A 145 -10.63 6.83 -2.08
C ALA A 145 -12.09 6.60 -1.65
N VAL A 146 -12.87 6.00 -2.53
CA VAL A 146 -14.29 5.67 -2.30
C VAL A 146 -14.45 4.16 -2.26
N LEU A 147 -15.21 3.67 -1.27
CA LEU A 147 -15.62 2.27 -1.17
C LEU A 147 -16.85 2.00 -2.02
N THR A 148 -16.82 0.89 -2.73
CA THR A 148 -17.95 0.38 -3.47
C THR A 148 -18.32 -1.00 -2.95
N LYS A 149 -19.62 -1.21 -2.72
CA LYS A 149 -20.18 -2.53 -2.44
C LYS A 149 -20.31 -3.32 -3.75
N THR A 150 -19.86 -4.55 -3.73
CA THR A 150 -20.03 -5.53 -4.79
C THR A 150 -20.76 -6.75 -4.25
N ALA A 151 -21.16 -7.69 -5.10
CA ALA A 151 -21.74 -8.95 -4.65
C ALA A 151 -20.78 -9.79 -3.76
N GLN A 152 -19.48 -9.56 -3.89
CA GLN A 152 -18.43 -10.32 -3.18
C GLN A 152 -17.85 -9.57 -1.96
N GLY A 153 -18.24 -8.32 -1.71
CA GLY A 153 -17.72 -7.52 -0.59
C GLY A 153 -17.58 -6.05 -0.92
N THR A 154 -16.69 -5.39 -0.19
CA THR A 154 -16.45 -3.95 -0.33
C THR A 154 -15.03 -3.72 -0.81
N VAL A 155 -14.85 -2.87 -1.81
CA VAL A 155 -13.55 -2.62 -2.45
C VAL A 155 -13.34 -1.13 -2.74
N LEU A 156 -12.09 -0.69 -2.73
CA LEU A 156 -11.71 0.63 -3.22
C LEU A 156 -11.96 0.72 -4.74
N SER A 157 -12.66 1.78 -5.17
CA SER A 157 -13.04 1.96 -6.57
C SER A 157 -12.33 3.16 -7.20
N SER A 158 -11.41 2.90 -8.13
CA SER A 158 -10.79 3.96 -8.92
C SER A 158 -11.81 4.70 -9.80
N GLN A 159 -12.86 4.02 -10.26
CA GLN A 159 -13.90 4.62 -11.11
C GLN A 159 -14.81 5.60 -10.35
N LYS A 160 -15.06 5.35 -9.06
CA LYS A 160 -15.94 6.19 -8.23
C LYS A 160 -15.19 7.24 -7.42
N SER A 161 -13.87 7.13 -7.35
CA SER A 161 -13.02 8.11 -6.68
C SER A 161 -12.83 9.33 -7.58
N PRO A 162 -12.89 10.55 -7.03
CA PRO A 162 -12.78 11.79 -7.82
C PRO A 162 -11.34 12.10 -8.26
N GLY A 163 -10.48 11.11 -8.39
CA GLY A 163 -9.10 11.23 -8.82
C GLY A 163 -8.28 10.00 -8.53
N PRO A 164 -6.96 10.07 -8.70
CA PRO A 164 -6.04 8.96 -8.52
C PRO A 164 -6.08 8.38 -7.10
N ILE A 165 -6.04 7.04 -6.97
CA ILE A 165 -6.01 6.32 -5.69
C ILE A 165 -4.96 5.20 -5.67
N GLU A 166 -4.00 5.19 -6.59
CA GLU A 166 -2.97 4.15 -6.70
C GLU A 166 -2.20 3.97 -5.37
N LEU A 167 -1.79 5.08 -4.73
CA LEU A 167 -1.13 5.02 -3.42
C LEU A 167 -2.01 4.39 -2.33
N ALA A 168 -3.32 4.64 -2.35
CA ALA A 168 -4.26 4.02 -1.40
C ALA A 168 -4.39 2.51 -1.68
N ARG A 169 -4.40 2.08 -2.95
CA ARG A 169 -4.38 0.65 -3.33
C ARG A 169 -3.09 -0.02 -2.86
N CYS A 170 -1.93 0.57 -3.17
CA CYS A 170 -0.63 0.08 -2.71
C CYS A 170 -0.58 -0.02 -1.18
N MET A 171 -1.11 0.96 -0.45
CA MET A 171 -1.19 0.93 1.00
C MET A 171 -2.00 -0.27 1.49
N VAL A 172 -3.16 -0.56 0.88
CA VAL A 172 -3.97 -1.74 1.26
C VAL A 172 -3.18 -3.03 1.06
N TRP A 173 -2.53 -3.21 -0.07
CA TRP A 173 -1.74 -4.41 -0.33
C TRP A 173 -0.54 -4.52 0.62
N ALA A 174 0.22 -3.45 0.80
CA ALA A 174 1.40 -3.44 1.66
C ALA A 174 1.04 -3.77 3.12
N ILE A 175 0.02 -3.13 3.69
CA ILE A 175 -0.45 -3.39 5.06
C ILE A 175 -0.94 -4.83 5.19
N ALA A 176 -1.79 -5.29 4.28
CA ALA A 176 -2.37 -6.62 4.37
C ALA A 176 -1.33 -7.73 4.24
N LEU A 177 -0.34 -7.56 3.37
CA LEU A 177 0.72 -8.54 3.17
C LEU A 177 1.71 -8.57 4.34
N CYS A 178 2.14 -7.42 4.85
CA CYS A 178 3.08 -7.37 5.97
C CYS A 178 2.43 -7.80 7.31
N SER A 179 1.09 -7.70 7.42
CA SER A 179 0.34 -8.14 8.61
C SER A 179 0.00 -9.62 8.61
N ARG A 180 0.30 -10.36 7.54
CA ARG A 180 0.10 -11.81 7.52
C ARG A 180 1.10 -12.49 8.47
N PRO A 181 0.65 -13.42 9.32
CA PRO A 181 1.58 -14.23 10.09
C PRO A 181 2.54 -14.95 9.13
N ALA A 182 3.83 -14.90 9.43
CA ALA A 182 4.82 -15.68 8.69
C ALA A 182 4.40 -17.14 8.70
N ILE A 183 4.26 -17.77 7.54
CA ILE A 183 4.03 -19.21 7.44
C ILE A 183 5.31 -19.85 7.95
N ARG A 184 5.30 -20.31 9.20
CA ARG A 184 6.36 -21.16 9.73
C ARG A 184 6.27 -22.49 8.99
N THR A 185 7.02 -22.64 7.91
CA THR A 185 7.31 -23.95 7.35
C THR A 185 8.04 -24.75 8.45
N LYS A 186 7.36 -25.72 9.06
CA LYS A 186 8.04 -26.67 9.91
C LYS A 186 9.14 -27.33 9.06
N PRO A 187 10.40 -27.35 9.52
CA PRO A 187 11.42 -28.08 8.80
C PRO A 187 10.93 -29.56 8.69
N ILE A 188 10.85 -30.05 7.48
CA ILE A 188 10.63 -31.46 7.22
C ILE A 188 11.93 -32.12 7.68
N LEU A 189 11.92 -32.71 8.88
CA LEU A 189 12.98 -33.62 9.30
C LEU A 189 12.92 -34.82 8.35
N ALA A 190 13.78 -34.82 7.33
CA ALA A 190 14.05 -36.01 6.56
C ALA A 190 14.72 -37.01 7.50
N ILE A 191 13.95 -37.98 8.00
CA ILE A 191 14.50 -39.17 8.65
C ILE A 191 15.09 -39.98 7.50
N ALA A 192 16.41 -39.95 7.37
CA ALA A 192 17.13 -40.89 6.50
C ALA A 192 16.97 -42.31 7.08
N PRO A 193 16.78 -43.34 6.21
CA PRO A 193 16.66 -44.71 6.61
C PRO A 193 17.96 -45.26 7.21
#